data_e1002f90b5b3a406c3177a883836db3b
#
_entry.id   e1002f90b5b3a406c3177a883836db3b
#
_cell.length_a   1.000
_cell.length_b   1.000
_cell.length_c   1.000
_cell.angle_alpha   90.00
_cell.angle_beta   90.00
_cell.angle_gamma   90.00
#
_symmetry.space_group_name_H-M   'P 1'
#
loop_
_entity.id
_entity.type
_entity.pdbx_description
1 polymer ?
#
loop_
_entity_poly.entity_id
_entity_poly.type
_entity_poly.pdbx_seq_one_letter_code
_entity_poly.pdbx_strand_id
1 'polypeptide(L)'
;MKERWLPVGLLAVVLFVVNVAGRIAAKLWADGNDDKETRIGLIALAVIGIVVFATTVYWVRRRPVPRVLTDLAFGVGTACLASVLIGPFLVGDEPFAEGAGLFFRQIWWYLGISIVAAGLGMGIVMTLGKDWKSQAWKRYAEQATAKPRKVARR
;
A
#
# COMPACT_ATOMS: atom_id res chain seq x y z
N MET A 1 11.52 -15.77 -10.88
CA MET A 1 11.55 -15.07 -9.57
C MET A 1 11.64 -13.55 -9.69
N LYS A 2 12.35 -12.99 -10.68
CA LYS A 2 12.52 -11.52 -10.84
C LYS A 2 11.22 -10.74 -11.05
N GLU A 3 10.25 -11.26 -11.79
CA GLU A 3 8.97 -10.58 -12.08
C GLU A 3 8.05 -10.37 -10.87
N ARG A 4 8.26 -11.13 -9.80
CA ARG A 4 7.43 -11.02 -8.59
C ARG A 4 7.76 -9.78 -7.76
N TRP A 5 9.04 -9.46 -7.64
CA TRP A 5 9.52 -8.38 -6.76
C TRP A 5 9.39 -7.00 -7.39
N LEU A 6 9.26 -6.93 -8.69
CA LEU A 6 9.13 -5.67 -9.41
C LEU A 6 7.91 -4.84 -8.95
N PRO A 7 6.68 -5.39 -8.85
CA PRO A 7 5.54 -4.62 -8.37
C PRO A 7 5.65 -4.23 -6.88
N VAL A 8 6.33 -5.04 -6.05
CA VAL A 8 6.57 -4.71 -4.63
C VAL A 8 7.59 -3.58 -4.52
N GLY A 9 8.69 -3.65 -5.27
CA GLY A 9 9.67 -2.59 -5.32
C GLY A 9 9.10 -1.30 -5.89
N LEU A 10 8.27 -1.38 -6.94
CA LEU A 10 7.59 -0.21 -7.51
C LEU A 10 6.68 0.46 -6.47
N LEU A 11 5.91 -0.32 -5.71
CA LEU A 11 5.08 0.20 -4.63
C LEU A 11 5.95 0.93 -3.59
N ALA A 12 7.06 0.30 -3.15
CA ALA A 12 7.96 0.91 -2.18
C ALA A 12 8.52 2.24 -2.67
N VAL A 13 8.96 2.31 -3.94
CA VAL A 13 9.48 3.54 -4.54
C VAL A 13 8.39 4.62 -4.63
N VAL A 14 7.19 4.29 -5.09
CA VAL A 14 6.09 5.26 -5.18
C VAL A 14 5.74 5.83 -3.82
N LEU A 15 5.62 4.99 -2.80
CA LEU A 15 5.31 5.43 -1.44
C LEU A 15 6.43 6.31 -0.85
N PHE A 16 7.68 5.95 -1.11
CA PHE A 16 8.83 6.76 -0.71
C PHE A 16 8.84 8.13 -1.38
N VAL A 17 8.63 8.17 -2.70
CA VAL A 17 8.58 9.44 -3.47
C VAL A 17 7.45 10.33 -2.98
N VAL A 18 6.27 9.80 -2.70
CA VAL A 18 5.14 10.57 -2.13
C VAL A 18 5.51 11.17 -0.78
N ASN A 19 6.16 10.40 0.10
CA ASN A 19 6.59 10.90 1.39
C ASN A 19 7.64 12.01 1.27
N VAL A 20 8.66 11.81 0.44
CA VAL A 20 9.72 12.81 0.20
C VAL A 20 9.12 14.08 -0.43
N ALA A 21 8.22 13.94 -1.40
CA ALA A 21 7.53 15.08 -1.99
C ALA A 21 6.74 15.89 -0.95
N GLY A 22 6.05 15.19 -0.02
CA GLY A 22 5.36 15.83 1.10
C GLY A 22 6.32 16.63 2.00
N ARG A 23 7.50 16.08 2.32
CA ARG A 23 8.52 16.79 3.11
C ARG A 23 9.08 18.01 2.38
N ILE A 24 9.40 17.88 1.10
CA ILE A 24 9.86 19.01 0.28
C ILE A 24 8.79 20.09 0.22
N ALA A 25 7.54 19.71 -0.01
CA ALA A 25 6.43 20.66 -0.03
C ALA A 25 6.24 21.37 1.32
N ALA A 26 6.37 20.65 2.44
CA ALA A 26 6.32 21.25 3.76
C ALA A 26 7.43 22.31 3.93
N LYS A 27 8.66 21.98 3.56
CA LYS A 27 9.79 22.89 3.66
C LYS A 27 9.66 24.13 2.79
N LEU A 28 9.08 23.99 1.58
CA LEU A 28 8.95 25.12 0.62
C LEU A 28 7.75 26.03 0.93
N TRP A 29 6.67 25.50 1.50
CA TRP A 29 5.39 26.23 1.61
C TRP A 29 4.92 26.49 3.03
N ALA A 30 5.54 25.88 4.04
CA ALA A 30 5.11 26.08 5.42
C ALA A 30 5.67 27.41 6.01
N ASP A 31 6.79 27.95 5.49
CA ASP A 31 7.43 29.18 5.98
C ASP A 31 7.59 29.20 7.51
N GLY A 32 7.95 28.06 8.13
CA GLY A 32 8.06 27.93 9.58
C GLY A 32 6.73 27.96 10.34
N ASN A 33 5.62 27.75 9.66
CA ASN A 33 4.29 27.64 10.28
C ASN A 33 3.93 26.16 10.54
N ASP A 34 3.94 25.76 11.81
CA ASP A 34 3.70 24.39 12.26
C ASP A 34 2.34 23.81 11.80
N ASP A 35 1.30 24.66 11.74
CA ASP A 35 -0.03 24.25 11.30
C ASP A 35 -0.04 23.87 9.81
N LYS A 36 0.68 24.64 8.97
CA LYS A 36 0.79 24.34 7.54
C LYS A 36 1.61 23.07 7.31
N GLU A 37 2.71 22.92 8.03
CA GLU A 37 3.55 21.72 7.97
C GLU A 37 2.76 20.48 8.32
N THR A 38 2.01 20.50 9.42
CA THR A 38 1.14 19.42 9.85
C THR A 38 0.10 19.08 8.78
N ARG A 39 -0.55 20.07 8.17
CA ARG A 39 -1.54 19.84 7.11
C ARG A 39 -0.92 19.18 5.88
N ILE A 40 0.24 19.64 5.44
CA ILE A 40 0.95 19.05 4.28
C ILE A 40 1.34 17.60 4.61
N GLY A 41 1.83 17.33 5.81
CA GLY A 41 2.16 16.00 6.29
C GLY A 41 0.94 15.06 6.29
N LEU A 42 -0.22 15.54 6.75
CA LEU A 42 -1.47 14.78 6.72
C LEU A 42 -1.95 14.49 5.30
N ILE A 43 -1.81 15.45 4.38
CA ILE A 43 -2.14 15.24 2.96
C ILE A 43 -1.23 14.17 2.36
N ALA A 44 0.08 14.22 2.63
CA ALA A 44 1.00 13.20 2.15
C ALA A 44 0.65 11.80 2.70
N LEU A 45 0.29 11.68 3.97
CA LEU A 45 -0.18 10.43 4.58
C LEU A 45 -1.51 9.95 3.95
N ALA A 46 -2.43 10.85 3.65
CA ALA A 46 -3.68 10.50 2.96
C ALA A 46 -3.41 9.94 1.56
N VAL A 47 -2.49 10.56 0.80
CA VAL A 47 -2.08 10.05 -0.51
C VAL A 47 -1.44 8.67 -0.40
N ILE A 48 -0.57 8.44 0.58
CA ILE A 48 -0.01 7.12 0.89
C ILE A 48 -1.12 6.11 1.14
N GLY A 49 -2.11 6.45 1.98
CA GLY A 49 -3.28 5.61 2.24
C GLY A 49 -4.05 5.26 0.97
N ILE A 50 -4.30 6.23 0.10
CA ILE A 50 -4.99 6.01 -1.19
C ILE A 50 -4.18 5.06 -2.10
N VAL A 51 -2.87 5.24 -2.20
CA VAL A 51 -2.01 4.36 -3.00
C VAL A 51 -2.02 2.94 -2.48
N VAL A 52 -1.89 2.75 -1.16
CA VAL A 52 -1.95 1.43 -0.51
C VAL A 52 -3.32 0.79 -0.71
N PHE A 53 -4.41 1.54 -0.52
CA PHE A 53 -5.77 1.08 -0.76
C PHE A 53 -5.97 0.60 -2.21
N ALA A 54 -5.63 1.43 -3.19
CA ALA A 54 -5.79 1.11 -4.61
C ALA A 54 -4.96 -0.13 -5.01
N THR A 55 -3.71 -0.20 -4.54
CA THR A 55 -2.83 -1.35 -4.76
C THR A 55 -3.41 -2.62 -4.14
N THR A 56 -3.93 -2.54 -2.93
CA THR A 56 -4.57 -3.66 -2.23
C THR A 56 -5.77 -4.16 -2.99
N VAL A 57 -6.70 -3.28 -3.40
CA VAL A 57 -7.87 -3.62 -4.22
C VAL A 57 -7.47 -4.32 -5.52
N TYR A 58 -6.43 -3.82 -6.18
CA TYR A 58 -5.94 -4.41 -7.43
C TYR A 58 -5.32 -5.80 -7.22
N TRP A 59 -4.50 -5.99 -6.17
CA TRP A 59 -3.80 -7.24 -5.92
C TRP A 59 -4.71 -8.34 -5.39
N VAL A 60 -5.66 -8.03 -4.47
CA VAL A 60 -6.60 -9.00 -3.90
C VAL A 60 -7.52 -9.61 -4.96
N ARG A 61 -7.83 -8.86 -6.02
CA ARG A 61 -8.59 -9.39 -7.17
C ARG A 61 -7.82 -10.41 -7.99
N ARG A 62 -6.48 -10.36 -7.97
CA ARG A 62 -5.62 -11.14 -8.87
C ARG A 62 -4.78 -12.19 -8.18
N ARG A 63 -4.61 -12.09 -6.87
CA ARG A 63 -3.69 -12.93 -6.09
C ARG A 63 -4.36 -13.40 -4.80
N PRO A 64 -3.95 -14.58 -4.27
CA PRO A 64 -4.44 -15.05 -2.97
C PRO A 64 -4.02 -14.10 -1.85
N VAL A 65 -4.93 -13.89 -0.90
CA VAL A 65 -4.78 -12.92 0.21
C VAL A 65 -3.48 -13.07 1.01
N PRO A 66 -3.03 -14.28 1.41
CA PRO A 66 -1.77 -14.41 2.15
C PRO A 66 -0.58 -13.84 1.39
N ARG A 67 -0.56 -14.00 0.06
CA ARG A 67 0.50 -13.46 -0.78
C ARG A 67 0.44 -11.93 -0.87
N VAL A 68 -0.77 -11.38 -0.95
CA VAL A 68 -0.97 -9.92 -0.98
C VAL A 68 -0.50 -9.30 0.33
N LEU A 69 -0.82 -9.91 1.47
CA LEU A 69 -0.36 -9.43 2.78
C LEU A 69 1.16 -9.40 2.89
N THR A 70 1.82 -10.47 2.44
CA THR A 70 3.29 -10.53 2.45
C THR A 70 3.89 -9.45 1.52
N ASP A 71 3.39 -9.34 0.30
CA ASP A 71 3.87 -8.38 -0.70
C ASP A 71 3.65 -6.92 -0.21
N LEU A 72 2.50 -6.62 0.44
CA LEU A 72 2.22 -5.32 1.07
C LEU A 72 3.13 -5.05 2.27
N ALA A 73 3.32 -6.03 3.15
CA ALA A 73 4.17 -5.87 4.33
C ALA A 73 5.60 -5.51 3.93
N PHE A 74 6.17 -6.19 2.93
CA PHE A 74 7.49 -5.86 2.41
C PHE A 74 7.52 -4.49 1.71
N GLY A 75 6.57 -4.18 0.84
CA GLY A 75 6.52 -2.91 0.10
C GLY A 75 6.36 -1.71 1.03
N VAL A 76 5.36 -1.76 1.93
CA VAL A 76 5.08 -0.69 2.89
C VAL A 76 6.18 -0.59 3.95
N GLY A 77 6.67 -1.72 4.46
CA GLY A 77 7.75 -1.75 5.45
C GLY A 77 9.04 -1.14 4.91
N THR A 78 9.45 -1.53 3.71
CA THR A 78 10.64 -0.95 3.04
C THR A 78 10.46 0.55 2.78
N ALA A 79 9.28 0.96 2.28
CA ALA A 79 8.98 2.36 2.05
C ALA A 79 8.99 3.18 3.35
N CYS A 80 8.41 2.65 4.43
CA CYS A 80 8.41 3.28 5.74
C CYS A 80 9.82 3.50 6.25
N LEU A 81 10.65 2.45 6.26
CA LEU A 81 12.04 2.53 6.71
C LEU A 81 12.85 3.53 5.86
N ALA A 82 12.73 3.46 4.53
CA ALA A 82 13.39 4.42 3.66
C ALA A 82 12.92 5.86 3.92
N SER A 83 11.61 6.08 4.09
CA SER A 83 11.04 7.41 4.35
C SER A 83 11.49 8.02 5.67
N VAL A 84 11.68 7.19 6.70
CA VAL A 84 12.04 7.68 8.03
C VAL A 84 13.55 7.82 8.19
N LEU A 85 14.33 6.93 7.56
CA LEU A 85 15.80 6.96 7.66
C LEU A 85 16.45 7.85 6.60
N ILE A 86 16.00 7.76 5.34
CA ILE A 86 16.62 8.48 4.21
C ILE A 86 15.91 9.81 3.92
N GLY A 87 14.58 9.85 4.13
CA GLY A 87 13.77 11.03 3.83
C GLY A 87 14.27 12.33 4.45
N PRO A 88 14.64 12.39 5.73
CA PRO A 88 15.17 13.59 6.38
C PRO A 88 16.44 14.11 5.69
N PHE A 89 17.40 13.24 5.37
CA PHE A 89 18.65 13.65 4.71
C PHE A 89 18.42 14.33 3.36
N LEU A 90 17.39 13.93 2.61
CA LEU A 90 17.06 14.54 1.32
C LEU A 90 16.55 15.98 1.46
N VAL A 91 16.09 16.35 2.66
CA VAL A 91 15.59 17.69 2.97
C VAL A 91 16.61 18.50 3.78
N GLY A 92 17.76 17.89 4.13
CA GLY A 92 18.82 18.51 4.91
C GLY A 92 18.56 18.51 6.42
N ASP A 93 17.71 17.57 6.88
CA ASP A 93 17.40 17.36 8.30
C ASP A 93 18.04 16.05 8.79
N GLU A 94 18.20 15.89 10.10
CA GLU A 94 18.67 14.65 10.69
C GLU A 94 17.48 13.78 11.16
N PRO A 95 17.53 12.45 11.01
CA PRO A 95 16.41 11.55 11.37
C PRO A 95 15.98 11.64 12.84
N PHE A 96 16.86 12.05 13.72
CA PHE A 96 16.63 12.14 15.17
C PHE A 96 16.71 13.57 15.71
N ALA A 97 16.75 14.59 14.84
CA ALA A 97 16.88 15.99 15.26
C ALA A 97 15.81 16.43 16.29
N GLU A 98 14.61 15.90 16.16
CA GLU A 98 13.48 16.20 17.04
C GLU A 98 13.27 15.13 18.13
N GLY A 99 14.22 14.22 18.28
CA GLY A 99 14.21 13.15 19.30
C GLY A 99 13.52 11.85 18.87
N ALA A 100 13.86 10.78 19.61
CA ALA A 100 13.36 9.44 19.31
C ALA A 100 11.83 9.31 19.37
N GLY A 101 11.15 10.09 20.20
CA GLY A 101 9.69 10.06 20.32
C GLY A 101 8.98 10.43 19.03
N LEU A 102 9.43 11.47 18.35
CA LEU A 102 8.85 11.92 17.07
C LEU A 102 9.20 10.96 15.93
N PHE A 103 10.39 10.38 15.95
CA PHE A 103 10.79 9.33 15.02
C PHE A 103 9.84 8.12 15.07
N PHE A 104 9.57 7.57 16.25
CA PHE A 104 8.66 6.43 16.42
C PHE A 104 7.20 6.82 16.12
N ARG A 105 6.78 8.02 16.48
CA ARG A 105 5.44 8.54 16.15
C ARG A 105 5.20 8.55 14.65
N GLN A 106 6.18 8.94 13.84
CA GLN A 106 6.08 8.95 12.40
C GLN A 106 5.94 7.56 11.82
N ILE A 107 6.71 6.56 12.30
CA ILE A 107 6.56 5.16 11.90
C ILE A 107 5.15 4.67 12.22
N TRP A 108 4.65 4.97 13.43
CA TRP A 108 3.34 4.54 13.89
C TRP A 108 2.20 5.09 13.03
N TRP A 109 2.23 6.36 12.70
CA TRP A 109 1.25 6.98 11.82
C TRP A 109 1.30 6.40 10.40
N TYR A 110 2.50 6.22 9.86
CA TYR A 110 2.70 5.66 8.53
C TYR A 110 2.15 4.23 8.43
N LEU A 111 2.51 3.37 9.36
CA LEU A 111 2.05 1.99 9.40
C LEU A 111 0.55 1.91 9.72
N GLY A 112 0.05 2.70 10.66
CA GLY A 112 -1.36 2.74 11.04
C GLY A 112 -2.26 3.05 9.85
N ILE A 113 -1.97 4.14 9.14
CA ILE A 113 -2.73 4.52 7.92
C ILE A 113 -2.64 3.44 6.84
N SER A 114 -1.46 2.85 6.65
CA SER A 114 -1.26 1.80 5.65
C SER A 114 -2.06 0.52 5.99
N ILE A 115 -2.08 0.12 7.26
CA ILE A 115 -2.85 -1.05 7.73
C ILE A 115 -4.36 -0.81 7.55
N VAL A 116 -4.85 0.37 7.95
CA VAL A 116 -6.26 0.73 7.77
C VAL A 116 -6.64 0.75 6.30
N ALA A 117 -5.84 1.38 5.45
CA ALA A 117 -6.09 1.45 4.02
C ALA A 117 -6.09 0.06 3.36
N ALA A 118 -5.13 -0.80 3.71
CA ALA A 118 -5.06 -2.17 3.24
C ALA A 118 -6.26 -3.00 3.71
N GLY A 119 -6.64 -2.88 4.99
CA GLY A 119 -7.79 -3.56 5.58
C GLY A 119 -9.10 -3.18 4.89
N LEU A 120 -9.34 -1.89 4.67
CA LEU A 120 -10.49 -1.38 3.94
C LEU A 120 -10.50 -1.88 2.48
N GLY A 121 -9.37 -1.85 1.80
CA GLY A 121 -9.25 -2.35 0.42
C GLY A 121 -9.57 -3.84 0.32
N MET A 122 -9.04 -4.66 1.22
CA MET A 122 -9.36 -6.08 1.30
C MET A 122 -10.83 -6.33 1.63
N GLY A 123 -11.35 -5.65 2.66
CA GLY A 123 -12.74 -5.78 3.11
C GLY A 123 -13.72 -5.50 1.98
N ILE A 124 -13.57 -4.39 1.26
CA ILE A 124 -14.45 -4.04 0.14
C ILE A 124 -14.40 -5.09 -0.97
N VAL A 125 -13.22 -5.59 -1.35
CA VAL A 125 -13.12 -6.60 -2.41
C VAL A 125 -13.75 -7.92 -2.00
N MET A 126 -13.57 -8.33 -0.75
CA MET A 126 -14.15 -9.57 -0.21
C MET A 126 -15.67 -9.48 -0.07
N THR A 127 -16.22 -8.39 0.45
CA THR A 127 -17.68 -8.22 0.60
C THR A 127 -18.38 -8.17 -0.76
N LEU A 128 -17.72 -7.62 -1.78
CA LEU A 128 -18.23 -7.63 -3.15
C LEU A 128 -18.07 -8.99 -3.86
N GLY A 129 -17.46 -9.99 -3.24
CA GLY A 129 -17.19 -11.29 -3.84
C GLY A 129 -16.35 -11.22 -5.12
N LYS A 130 -15.46 -10.21 -5.19
CA LYS A 130 -14.55 -9.96 -6.33
C LYS A 130 -13.11 -10.36 -6.03
N ASP A 131 -12.86 -10.99 -4.90
CA ASP A 131 -11.57 -11.55 -4.53
C ASP A 131 -11.22 -12.77 -5.39
N TRP A 132 -9.94 -13.11 -5.45
CA TRP A 132 -9.42 -14.22 -6.26
C TRP A 132 -10.11 -15.56 -5.95
N LYS A 133 -10.38 -15.82 -4.67
CA LYS A 133 -11.02 -17.08 -4.22
C LYS A 133 -12.49 -17.16 -4.67
N SER A 134 -13.25 -16.09 -4.47
CA SER A 134 -14.66 -16.02 -4.88
C SER A 134 -14.81 -16.15 -6.40
N GLN A 135 -13.90 -15.53 -7.16
CA GLN A 135 -13.89 -15.69 -8.62
C GLN A 135 -13.53 -17.12 -9.05
N ALA A 136 -12.61 -17.79 -8.35
CA ALA A 136 -12.27 -19.18 -8.63
C ALA A 136 -13.47 -20.11 -8.39
N TRP A 137 -14.21 -19.91 -7.30
CA TRP A 137 -15.42 -20.67 -6.99
C TRP A 137 -16.52 -20.46 -8.03
N LYS A 138 -16.75 -19.24 -8.50
CA LYS A 138 -17.73 -18.96 -9.56
C LYS A 138 -17.38 -19.69 -10.85
N ARG A 139 -16.13 -19.66 -11.28
CA ARG A 139 -15.68 -20.41 -12.45
C ARG A 139 -15.84 -21.93 -12.30
N TYR A 140 -15.55 -22.45 -11.12
CA TYR A 140 -15.75 -23.88 -10.84
C TYR A 140 -17.24 -24.28 -10.90
N ALA A 141 -18.12 -23.47 -10.30
CA ALA A 141 -19.57 -23.70 -10.36
C ALA A 141 -20.11 -23.66 -11.79
N GLU A 142 -19.66 -22.71 -12.62
CA GLU A 142 -20.01 -22.61 -14.03
C GLU A 142 -19.55 -23.86 -14.82
N GLN A 143 -18.35 -24.37 -14.55
CA GLN A 143 -17.84 -25.60 -15.18
C GLN A 143 -18.62 -26.83 -14.73
N ALA A 144 -19.00 -26.94 -13.46
CA ALA A 144 -19.77 -28.05 -12.92
C ALA A 144 -21.20 -28.09 -13.46
N THR A 145 -21.80 -26.94 -13.76
CA THR A 145 -23.15 -26.84 -14.34
C THR A 145 -23.17 -26.93 -15.87
N ALA A 146 -22.01 -26.79 -16.52
CA ALA A 146 -21.90 -27.02 -17.96
C ALA A 146 -22.26 -28.49 -18.29
N LYS A 147 -23.33 -28.69 -19.07
CA LYS A 147 -23.79 -30.03 -19.46
C LYS A 147 -22.64 -30.85 -20.05
N PRO A 148 -22.43 -32.11 -19.62
CA PRO A 148 -21.38 -32.94 -20.20
C PRO A 148 -21.61 -33.05 -21.71
N ARG A 149 -20.59 -32.77 -22.49
CA ARG A 149 -20.61 -32.94 -23.95
C ARG A 149 -20.96 -34.42 -24.20
N LYS A 150 -22.11 -34.68 -24.85
CA LYS A 150 -22.46 -36.04 -25.29
C LYS A 150 -21.32 -36.56 -26.17
N VAL A 151 -20.52 -37.47 -25.65
CA VAL A 151 -19.54 -38.20 -26.45
C VAL A 151 -20.36 -39.04 -27.42
N ALA A 152 -20.37 -38.67 -28.69
CA ALA A 152 -20.95 -39.53 -29.74
C ALA A 152 -20.11 -40.81 -29.78
N ARG A 153 -20.63 -41.90 -29.21
CA ARG A 153 -20.08 -43.22 -29.47
C ARG A 153 -20.29 -43.52 -30.96
N ARG A 154 -19.21 -43.60 -31.71
CA ARG A 154 -19.15 -44.24 -33.02
C ARG A 154 -19.00 -45.74 -32.81
#